data_13e194e3a83052e6e3a95e1f4855f0c3
#
_entry.id   13e194e3a83052e6e3a95e1f4855f0c3
#
_cell.length_a   1.000
_cell.length_b   1.000
_cell.length_c   1.000
_cell.angle_alpha   90.00
_cell.angle_beta   90.00
_cell.angle_gamma   90.00
#
_symmetry.space_group_name_H-M   'P 1'
#
loop_
_entity.id
_entity.type
_entity.pdbx_description
1 polymer ?
#
loop_
_entity_poly.entity_id
_entity_poly.type
_entity_poly.pdbx_seq_one_letter_code
_entity_poly.pdbx_strand_id
1 'polypeptide(L)'
;MSQTIALVDDDRNILTSISMALENEGFKVQTYIDAESALVGIGRNPPDLAVIDIKMPRMDGEELLKRLRKKTTIPILFLTSKDEEVDELLGLKLGADDFIKKSGCFSIKVLIERIRVQ
;
A
#
# COMPACT_ATOMS: atom_id res chain seq x y z
N MET A 1 15.58 3.61 14.60
CA MET A 1 15.42 4.35 13.34
C MET A 1 14.02 4.12 12.78
N SER A 2 13.44 5.17 12.24
CA SER A 2 12.07 5.08 11.71
C SER A 2 12.07 4.46 10.33
N GLN A 3 11.17 3.50 10.12
CA GLN A 3 10.91 2.98 8.79
C GLN A 3 9.99 3.94 8.04
N THR A 4 10.14 3.99 6.72
CA THR A 4 9.33 4.83 5.85
C THR A 4 8.31 3.95 5.11
N ILE A 5 7.05 4.33 5.21
CA ILE A 5 5.94 3.61 4.58
C ILE A 5 5.32 4.50 3.51
N ALA A 6 5.19 3.99 2.30
CA ALA A 6 4.44 4.67 1.25
C ALA A 6 2.99 4.19 1.27
N LEU A 7 2.05 5.13 1.27
CA LEU A 7 0.62 4.83 1.19
C LEU A 7 0.10 5.34 -0.15
N VAL A 8 -0.53 4.47 -0.91
CA VAL A 8 -1.09 4.81 -2.22
C VAL A 8 -2.58 4.48 -2.23
N ASP A 9 -3.42 5.50 -2.25
CA ASP A 9 -4.87 5.35 -2.25
C ASP A 9 -5.49 6.63 -2.79
N ASP A 10 -6.52 6.51 -3.62
CA ASP A 10 -7.21 7.68 -4.15
C ASP A 10 -8.20 8.27 -3.16
N ASP A 11 -8.49 7.60 -2.06
CA ASP A 11 -9.34 8.11 -0.99
C ASP A 11 -8.49 8.88 0.02
N ARG A 12 -8.63 10.21 0.03
CA ARG A 12 -7.85 11.09 0.90
C ARG A 12 -8.15 10.86 2.38
N ASN A 13 -9.36 10.44 2.72
CA ASN A 13 -9.73 10.17 4.10
C ASN A 13 -8.98 8.95 4.62
N ILE A 14 -8.85 7.93 3.80
CA ILE A 14 -8.08 6.73 4.14
C ILE A 14 -6.60 7.08 4.30
N LEU A 15 -6.04 7.86 3.38
CA LEU A 15 -4.65 8.30 3.49
C LEU A 15 -4.39 9.05 4.79
N THR A 16 -5.28 9.99 5.14
CA THR A 16 -5.13 10.77 6.36
C THR A 16 -5.20 9.89 7.61
N SER A 17 -6.22 9.02 7.69
CA SER A 17 -6.41 8.16 8.85
C SER A 17 -5.25 7.20 9.07
N ILE A 18 -4.80 6.55 8.02
CA ILE A 18 -3.71 5.58 8.12
C ILE A 18 -2.39 6.29 8.40
N SER A 19 -2.13 7.43 7.74
CA SER A 19 -0.92 8.21 7.98
C SER A 19 -0.79 8.60 9.44
N MET A 20 -1.86 9.12 10.03
CA MET A 20 -1.85 9.53 11.44
C MET A 20 -1.54 8.35 12.36
N ALA A 21 -2.17 7.22 12.11
CA ALA A 21 -1.96 6.03 12.92
C ALA A 21 -0.52 5.52 12.81
N LEU A 22 0.03 5.49 11.61
CA LEU A 22 1.40 5.04 11.40
C LEU A 22 2.42 6.01 12.00
N GLU A 23 2.18 7.30 11.87
CA GLU A 23 3.07 8.31 12.48
C GLU A 23 3.06 8.21 14.00
N ASN A 24 1.91 7.93 14.61
CA ASN A 24 1.82 7.70 16.03
C ASN A 24 2.64 6.47 16.49
N GLU A 25 2.84 5.51 15.60
CA GLU A 25 3.65 4.33 15.90
C GLU A 25 5.14 4.54 15.58
N GLY A 26 5.52 5.72 15.15
CA GLY A 26 6.91 6.07 14.88
C GLY A 26 7.35 5.88 13.43
N PHE A 27 6.46 5.55 12.52
CA PHE A 27 6.79 5.45 11.10
C PHE A 27 6.82 6.82 10.43
N LYS A 28 7.65 6.95 9.42
CA LYS A 28 7.57 8.06 8.48
C LYS A 28 6.64 7.64 7.34
N VAL A 29 5.85 8.56 6.83
CA VAL A 29 4.83 8.22 5.82
C VAL A 29 4.96 9.12 4.60
N GLN A 30 4.94 8.50 3.42
CA GLN A 30 4.84 9.16 2.13
C GLN A 30 3.45 8.82 1.59
N THR A 31 2.69 9.82 1.14
CA THR A 31 1.34 9.58 0.62
C THR A 31 1.24 9.94 -0.85
N TYR A 32 0.49 9.12 -1.59
CA TYR A 32 0.25 9.33 -3.01
C TYR A 32 -1.23 9.06 -3.29
N ILE A 33 -1.86 9.92 -4.08
CA ILE A 33 -3.30 9.80 -4.38
C ILE A 33 -3.58 9.04 -5.68
N ASP A 34 -2.55 8.70 -6.42
CA ASP A 34 -2.68 7.91 -7.64
C ASP A 34 -1.42 7.08 -7.90
N ALA A 35 -1.55 6.12 -8.80
CA ALA A 35 -0.47 5.20 -9.09
C ALA A 35 0.70 5.87 -9.82
N GLU A 36 0.40 6.84 -10.67
CA GLU A 36 1.43 7.53 -11.46
C GLU A 36 2.37 8.33 -10.57
N SER A 37 1.82 9.12 -9.65
CA SER A 37 2.65 9.88 -8.71
C SER A 37 3.42 8.95 -7.76
N ALA A 38 2.80 7.83 -7.37
CA ALA A 38 3.47 6.83 -6.55
C ALA A 38 4.67 6.21 -7.27
N LEU A 39 4.49 5.86 -8.53
CA LEU A 39 5.57 5.26 -9.31
C LEU A 39 6.79 6.19 -9.40
N VAL A 40 6.55 7.46 -9.65
CA VAL A 40 7.62 8.46 -9.71
C VAL A 40 8.25 8.69 -8.33
N GLY A 41 7.41 8.90 -7.31
CA GLY A 41 7.89 9.22 -5.96
C GLY A 41 8.63 8.07 -5.30
N ILE A 42 8.12 6.86 -5.43
CA ILE A 42 8.78 5.67 -4.88
C ILE A 42 10.09 5.41 -5.61
N GLY A 43 10.13 5.67 -6.90
CA GLY A 43 11.36 5.52 -7.67
C GLY A 43 12.47 6.49 -7.25
N ARG A 44 12.09 7.71 -6.82
CA ARG A 44 13.04 8.73 -6.37
C ARG A 44 13.46 8.56 -4.92
N ASN A 45 12.49 8.23 -4.06
CA ASN A 45 12.72 8.08 -2.62
C ASN A 45 12.12 6.75 -2.17
N PRO A 46 12.83 5.63 -2.37
CA PRO A 46 12.27 4.32 -2.03
C PRO A 46 11.93 4.21 -0.54
N PRO A 47 10.70 3.84 -0.20
CA PRO A 47 10.34 3.56 1.18
C PRO A 47 10.83 2.17 1.59
N ASP A 48 10.61 1.82 2.84
CA ASP A 48 10.91 0.48 3.34
C ASP A 48 9.79 -0.51 3.00
N LEU A 49 8.58 0.00 2.80
CA LEU A 49 7.40 -0.81 2.48
C LEU A 49 6.36 0.09 1.82
N ALA A 50 5.54 -0.48 0.94
CA ALA A 50 4.43 0.24 0.33
C ALA A 50 3.10 -0.45 0.62
N VAL A 51 2.07 0.35 0.94
CA VAL A 51 0.69 -0.10 1.12
C VAL A 51 -0.12 0.52 -0.01
N ILE A 52 -0.69 -0.30 -0.87
CA ILE A 52 -1.28 0.14 -2.13
C ILE A 52 -2.73 -0.33 -2.24
N ASP A 53 -3.63 0.61 -2.56
CA ASP A 53 -5.01 0.27 -2.89
C ASP A 53 -5.04 -0.36 -4.29
N ILE A 54 -5.73 -1.48 -4.43
CA ILE A 54 -5.84 -2.15 -5.73
C ILE A 54 -6.66 -1.34 -6.71
N LYS A 55 -7.81 -0.83 -6.27
CA LYS A 55 -8.75 -0.14 -7.16
C LYS A 55 -8.48 1.36 -7.19
N MET A 56 -7.78 1.79 -8.23
CA MET A 56 -7.54 3.19 -8.49
C MET A 56 -7.83 3.50 -9.95
N PRO A 57 -8.25 4.74 -10.28
CA PRO A 57 -8.48 5.13 -11.67
C PRO A 57 -7.19 5.13 -12.48
N ARG A 58 -7.29 4.92 -13.79
CA ARG A 58 -6.19 4.89 -14.75
C ARG A 58 -5.29 3.67 -14.55
N MET A 59 -4.27 3.79 -13.71
CA MET A 59 -3.38 2.69 -13.38
C MET A 59 -3.80 2.13 -12.03
N ASP A 60 -4.23 0.86 -11.98
CA ASP A 60 -4.61 0.23 -10.73
C ASP A 60 -3.40 -0.29 -9.95
N GLY A 61 -3.66 -0.81 -8.75
CA GLY A 61 -2.60 -1.30 -7.88
C GLY A 61 -1.81 -2.46 -8.46
N GLU A 62 -2.45 -3.32 -9.26
CA GLU A 62 -1.77 -4.46 -9.87
C GLU A 62 -0.77 -3.99 -10.94
N GLU A 63 -1.16 -3.05 -11.78
CA GLU A 63 -0.26 -2.48 -12.77
C GLU A 63 0.89 -1.72 -12.10
N LEU A 64 0.58 -0.99 -11.03
CA LEU A 64 1.59 -0.30 -10.25
C LEU A 64 2.61 -1.29 -9.67
N LEU A 65 2.14 -2.42 -9.12
CA LEU A 65 3.01 -3.46 -8.58
C LEU A 65 3.96 -3.98 -9.66
N LYS A 66 3.44 -4.30 -10.85
CA LYS A 66 4.27 -4.77 -11.95
C LYS A 66 5.39 -3.80 -12.29
N ARG A 67 5.06 -2.52 -12.36
CA ARG A 67 6.04 -1.49 -12.69
C ARG A 67 7.04 -1.27 -11.57
N LEU A 68 6.59 -1.30 -10.32
CA LEU A 68 7.48 -1.16 -9.17
C LEU A 68 8.45 -2.32 -9.05
N ARG A 69 8.02 -3.55 -9.34
CA ARG A 69 8.89 -4.73 -9.27
C ARG A 69 10.07 -4.68 -10.24
N LYS A 70 9.99 -3.86 -11.28
CA LYS A 70 11.12 -3.62 -12.17
C LYS A 70 12.18 -2.71 -11.56
N LYS A 71 11.83 -1.97 -10.51
CA LYS A 71 12.69 -0.96 -9.90
C LYS A 71 13.10 -1.30 -8.47
N THR A 72 12.30 -2.09 -7.76
CA THR A 72 12.52 -2.32 -6.33
C THR A 72 11.95 -3.67 -5.89
N THR A 73 12.50 -4.20 -4.81
CA THR A 73 12.04 -5.43 -4.18
C THR A 73 11.42 -5.19 -2.81
N ILE A 74 11.04 -3.95 -2.50
CA ILE A 74 10.44 -3.64 -1.20
C ILE A 74 9.15 -4.45 -0.99
N PRO A 75 8.80 -4.76 0.27
CA PRO A 75 7.52 -5.41 0.55
C PRO A 75 6.35 -4.54 0.11
N ILE A 76 5.35 -5.15 -0.49
CA ILE A 76 4.14 -4.47 -0.94
C ILE A 76 2.92 -5.17 -0.36
N LEU A 77 2.09 -4.39 0.35
CA LEU A 77 0.82 -4.84 0.90
C LEU A 77 -0.30 -4.20 0.11
N PHE A 78 -1.27 -4.99 -0.30
CA PHE A 78 -2.46 -4.45 -0.96
C PHE A 78 -3.58 -4.20 0.04
N LEU A 79 -4.28 -3.08 -0.15
CA LEU A 79 -5.58 -2.85 0.47
C LEU A 79 -6.65 -3.19 -0.55
N THR A 80 -7.59 -4.03 -0.19
CA THR A 80 -8.65 -4.47 -1.09
C THR A 80 -10.02 -4.15 -0.52
N SER A 81 -11.01 -3.89 -1.38
CA SER A 81 -12.39 -3.79 -0.94
C SER A 81 -13.00 -5.19 -0.83
N LYS A 82 -14.15 -5.27 -0.17
CA LYS A 82 -14.87 -6.53 0.03
C LYS A 82 -15.18 -7.25 -1.28
N ASP A 83 -15.39 -6.49 -2.36
CA ASP A 83 -15.82 -7.03 -3.64
C ASP A 83 -14.67 -7.56 -4.51
N GLU A 84 -13.45 -7.50 -4.01
CA GLU A 84 -12.25 -7.80 -4.80
C GLU A 84 -11.52 -9.08 -4.35
N GLU A 85 -12.26 -10.04 -3.82
CA GLU A 85 -11.65 -11.29 -3.33
C GLU A 85 -10.92 -12.06 -4.43
N VAL A 86 -11.40 -11.97 -5.65
CA VAL A 86 -10.79 -12.65 -6.81
C VAL A 86 -9.39 -12.11 -7.10
N ASP A 87 -9.18 -10.82 -6.84
CA ASP A 87 -7.91 -10.16 -7.14
C ASP A 87 -6.80 -10.53 -6.15
N GLU A 88 -7.16 -11.01 -4.97
CA GLU A 88 -6.21 -11.39 -3.93
C GLU A 88 -5.20 -12.42 -4.43
N LEU A 89 -5.70 -13.50 -5.05
CA LEU A 89 -4.83 -14.55 -5.55
C LEU A 89 -3.95 -14.05 -6.70
N LEU A 90 -4.51 -13.24 -7.59
CA LEU A 90 -3.76 -12.67 -8.70
C LEU A 90 -2.64 -11.75 -8.20
N GLY A 91 -2.94 -10.90 -7.23
CA GLY A 91 -1.95 -10.00 -6.66
C GLY A 91 -0.79 -10.73 -6.01
N LEU A 92 -1.05 -11.81 -5.29
CA LEU A 92 0.02 -12.64 -4.70
C LEU A 92 0.88 -13.26 -5.81
N LYS A 93 0.28 -13.69 -6.90
CA LYS A 93 1.03 -14.23 -8.04
C LYS A 93 1.90 -13.16 -8.71
N LEU A 94 1.49 -11.89 -8.64
CA LEU A 94 2.25 -10.78 -9.21
C LEU A 94 3.38 -10.32 -8.29
N GLY A 95 3.45 -10.84 -7.08
CA GLY A 95 4.55 -10.55 -6.17
C GLY A 95 4.21 -9.63 -5.00
N ALA A 96 2.93 -9.47 -4.67
CA ALA A 96 2.55 -8.79 -3.44
C ALA A 96 2.87 -9.68 -2.24
N ASP A 97 3.26 -9.06 -1.14
CA ASP A 97 3.66 -9.79 0.06
C ASP A 97 2.49 -10.11 0.97
N ASP A 98 1.43 -9.33 0.91
CA ASP A 98 0.25 -9.55 1.74
C ASP A 98 -0.95 -8.76 1.21
N PHE A 99 -2.13 -9.07 1.76
CA PHE A 99 -3.40 -8.41 1.46
C PHE A 99 -4.13 -8.07 2.73
N ILE A 100 -4.78 -6.92 2.76
CA ILE A 100 -5.63 -6.49 3.86
C ILE A 100 -6.94 -5.98 3.28
N LYS A 101 -8.07 -6.51 3.75
CA LYS A 101 -9.40 -6.09 3.29
C LYS A 101 -9.85 -4.84 4.02
N LYS A 102 -10.35 -3.87 3.26
CA LYS A 102 -10.87 -2.61 3.80
C LYS A 102 -12.28 -2.71 4.38
N SER A 103 -12.94 -3.83 4.23
CA SER A 103 -14.36 -3.95 4.56
C SER A 103 -14.65 -3.85 6.06
N GLY A 104 -15.79 -3.20 6.37
CA GLY A 104 -16.50 -3.17 7.65
C GLY A 104 -15.72 -3.15 8.96
N CYS A 105 -14.90 -4.11 9.19
CA CYS A 105 -14.07 -4.24 10.39
C CYS A 105 -12.61 -3.94 10.13
N PHE A 106 -12.31 -3.07 9.15
CA PHE A 106 -10.93 -2.68 8.88
C PHE A 106 -10.27 -2.15 10.14
N SER A 107 -9.25 -2.82 10.60
CA SER A 107 -8.52 -2.44 11.79
C SER A 107 -7.14 -1.93 11.42
N ILE A 108 -6.86 -0.68 11.79
CA ILE A 108 -5.53 -0.09 11.62
C ILE A 108 -4.50 -0.87 12.41
N LYS A 109 -4.89 -1.46 13.55
CA LYS A 109 -3.98 -2.30 14.34
C LYS A 109 -3.53 -3.52 13.55
N VAL A 110 -4.44 -4.16 12.81
CA VAL A 110 -4.09 -5.30 11.97
C VAL A 110 -3.12 -4.87 10.87
N LEU A 111 -3.37 -3.73 10.25
CA LEU A 111 -2.47 -3.18 9.24
C LEU A 111 -1.06 -2.97 9.81
N ILE A 112 -0.95 -2.36 10.97
CA ILE A 112 0.34 -2.11 11.62
C ILE A 112 1.07 -3.41 11.89
N GLU A 113 0.37 -4.43 12.40
CA GLU A 113 0.99 -5.73 12.68
C GLU A 113 1.49 -6.40 11.39
N ARG A 114 0.71 -6.32 10.30
CA ARG A 114 1.12 -6.85 9.01
C ARG A 114 2.34 -6.13 8.45
N ILE A 115 2.43 -4.83 8.66
CA ILE A 115 3.60 -4.04 8.26
C ILE A 115 4.83 -4.49 9.05
N ARG A 116 4.70 -4.72 10.35
CA ARG A 116 5.82 -5.12 11.19
C ARG A 116 6.37 -6.49 10.87
N VAL A 117 5.53 -7.36 10.32
CA VAL A 117 5.93 -8.73 9.97
C VAL A 117 6.77 -8.78 8.68
N GLN A 118 6.64 -7.79 7.82
CA GLN A 118 7.35 -7.79 6.52
C GLN A 118 8.84 -7.45 6.61
#